data_a4b7eb7735b54b643a43115d18d96b78
#
_entry.id   a4b7eb7735b54b643a43115d18d96b78
#
_cell.length_a   1.000
_cell.length_b   1.000
_cell.length_c   1.000
_cell.angle_alpha   90.00
_cell.angle_beta   90.00
_cell.angle_gamma   90.00
#
_symmetry.space_group_name_H-M   'P 1'
#
loop_
_entity.id
_entity.type
_entity.pdbx_description
1 polymer ?
#
loop_
_entity_poly.entity_id
_entity_poly.type
_entity_poly.pdbx_seq_one_letter_code
_entity_poly.pdbx_strand_id
1 'polypeptide(L)'
;SLIFFRERDHLKGLFLRIIAGICLLLWALDMVFPWRQIMSSEENPYHAIQSRGKLIVGTINNPISYFINAEGQSGLEYELSKAFADYLNVELEIKPLNNSEELFTALNDHAIDIAAANLFYQPNKVEHFQLGPSYYSASWQIAYRKGENRPRSLAQINSQLVIPDNAELEHILKEAKLKNPHLTWEVDKKQTQEELLLQVADGKIDYTIANSLDISAAQHIKPQIAVAFDLTDEMSVHWYLANNASNELQSALLDFMNGAIDSGLIANIEEKYFNHFRQFDYVDTKSYLNSIEAILPKFEPLFTKHKGNLDWRLLAAIAYQESHWNPDATSPTGVRGMMMLTKDTAERMKITDRTDPEQSIKAGSEYLHWLIEQIPDSINNDDRIWFALAAYNMGLGHLLDARRLTKSLGGNAD
;
A
#
# COMPACT_ATOMS: atom_id res chain seq x y z
N SER A 1 85.29 -18.29 2.57
CA SER A 1 83.90 -18.55 2.91
C SER A 1 83.34 -17.63 4.00
N LEU A 2 84.16 -17.00 4.82
CA LEU A 2 83.72 -16.07 5.90
C LEU A 2 83.30 -14.68 5.40
N ILE A 3 83.76 -14.24 4.27
CA ILE A 3 83.47 -12.93 3.68
C ILE A 3 82.01 -12.93 3.11
N PHE A 4 81.56 -14.01 2.50
CA PHE A 4 80.25 -14.15 1.93
C PHE A 4 79.11 -14.20 2.99
N PHE A 5 79.37 -14.70 4.21
CA PHE A 5 78.43 -14.74 5.31
C PHE A 5 78.22 -13.33 5.93
N ARG A 6 79.31 -12.54 6.00
CA ARG A 6 79.28 -11.20 6.58
C ARG A 6 78.54 -10.18 5.70
N GLU A 7 78.63 -10.31 4.37
CA GLU A 7 77.89 -9.45 3.43
C GLU A 7 76.40 -9.80 3.44
N ARG A 8 76.01 -11.08 3.60
CA ARG A 8 74.65 -11.49 3.64
C ARG A 8 73.89 -11.00 4.91
N ASP A 9 74.59 -10.90 6.01
CA ASP A 9 74.01 -10.37 7.27
C ASP A 9 73.97 -8.85 7.24
N HIS A 10 74.84 -8.16 6.56
CA HIS A 10 74.77 -6.71 6.31
C HIS A 10 73.62 -6.35 5.39
N LEU A 11 73.35 -7.11 4.33
CA LEU A 11 72.21 -6.95 3.42
C LEU A 11 70.86 -7.19 4.12
N LYS A 12 70.79 -8.21 4.98
CA LYS A 12 69.59 -8.47 5.79
C LYS A 12 69.32 -7.35 6.79
N GLY A 13 70.37 -6.83 7.45
CA GLY A 13 70.28 -5.70 8.35
C GLY A 13 69.85 -4.40 7.67
N LEU A 14 70.31 -4.16 6.44
CA LEU A 14 69.94 -3.02 5.64
C LEU A 14 68.44 -3.15 5.18
N PHE A 15 68.02 -4.34 4.74
CA PHE A 15 66.67 -4.62 4.33
C PHE A 15 65.67 -4.45 5.47
N LEU A 16 66.00 -4.94 6.69
CA LEU A 16 65.20 -4.72 7.89
C LEU A 16 65.07 -3.24 8.28
N ARG A 17 66.14 -2.46 8.14
CA ARG A 17 66.13 -1.01 8.41
C ARG A 17 65.29 -0.24 7.39
N ILE A 18 65.31 -0.64 6.13
CA ILE A 18 64.48 -0.06 5.07
C ILE A 18 63.02 -0.36 5.33
N ILE A 19 62.65 -1.60 5.69
CA ILE A 19 61.30 -1.98 6.03
C ILE A 19 60.80 -1.22 7.27
N ALA A 20 61.61 -1.14 8.33
CA ALA A 20 61.26 -0.37 9.53
C ALA A 20 61.06 1.13 9.22
N GLY A 21 61.92 1.70 8.32
CA GLY A 21 61.76 3.07 7.85
C GLY A 21 60.48 3.30 7.06
N ILE A 22 60.09 2.37 6.19
CA ILE A 22 58.83 2.40 5.42
C ILE A 22 57.62 2.28 6.36
N CYS A 23 57.69 1.37 7.34
CA CYS A 23 56.62 1.23 8.34
C CYS A 23 56.45 2.48 9.21
N LEU A 24 57.56 3.12 9.60
CA LEU A 24 57.53 4.39 10.34
C LEU A 24 56.96 5.54 9.50
N LEU A 25 57.30 5.58 8.22
CA LEU A 25 56.80 6.57 7.27
C LEU A 25 55.33 6.39 7.00
N LEU A 26 54.86 5.15 6.86
CA LEU A 26 53.44 4.80 6.71
C LEU A 26 52.67 5.14 8.00
N TRP A 27 53.24 4.89 9.18
CA TRP A 27 52.66 5.24 10.46
C TRP A 27 52.60 6.77 10.67
N ALA A 28 53.64 7.51 10.28
CA ALA A 28 53.67 8.96 10.34
C ALA A 28 52.67 9.59 9.33
N LEU A 29 52.54 8.98 8.14
CA LEU A 29 51.54 9.36 7.15
C LEU A 29 50.10 9.11 7.66
N ASP A 30 49.89 8.01 8.41
CA ASP A 30 48.58 7.71 9.03
C ASP A 30 48.26 8.71 10.17
N MET A 31 49.26 9.27 10.85
CA MET A 31 49.08 10.33 11.86
C MET A 31 48.82 11.73 11.26
N VAL A 32 49.38 12.03 10.08
CA VAL A 32 49.20 13.33 9.42
C VAL A 32 48.00 13.35 8.47
N PHE A 33 47.69 12.20 7.86
CA PHE A 33 46.51 11.98 7.04
C PHE A 33 45.77 10.76 7.56
N PRO A 34 44.72 10.93 8.33
CA PRO A 34 43.95 9.81 8.84
C PRO A 34 43.15 9.17 7.67
N TRP A 35 43.86 8.40 6.83
CA TRP A 35 43.26 7.66 5.69
C TRP A 35 42.08 6.81 6.10
N ARG A 36 42.05 6.31 7.36
CA ARG A 36 40.91 5.60 7.93
C ARG A 36 39.71 6.49 8.10
N GLN A 37 39.87 7.79 8.42
CA GLN A 37 38.76 8.75 8.46
C GLN A 37 38.27 9.16 7.05
N ILE A 38 39.16 9.15 6.06
CA ILE A 38 38.81 9.46 4.65
C ILE A 38 38.18 8.25 3.97
N MET A 39 38.56 7.01 4.34
CA MET A 39 37.96 5.77 3.81
C MET A 39 36.73 5.30 4.62
N SER A 40 36.46 5.85 5.78
CA SER A 40 35.28 5.65 6.58
C SER A 40 34.41 6.91 6.66
N SER A 41 34.48 7.82 5.71
CA SER A 41 33.38 8.74 5.51
C SER A 41 32.21 7.88 5.03
N GLU A 42 31.37 7.43 5.95
CA GLU A 42 30.02 7.01 5.61
C GLU A 42 29.51 8.06 4.62
N GLU A 43 29.20 7.61 3.41
CA GLU A 43 28.75 8.50 2.35
C GLU A 43 27.58 9.32 2.90
N ASN A 44 27.71 10.64 2.92
CA ASN A 44 26.66 11.51 3.45
C ASN A 44 25.33 11.17 2.77
N PRO A 45 24.30 10.72 3.50
CA PRO A 45 23.05 10.23 2.92
C PRO A 45 22.41 11.22 1.95
N TYR A 46 22.50 12.53 2.21
CA TYR A 46 22.00 13.55 1.28
C TYR A 46 22.75 13.53 -0.05
N HIS A 47 24.09 13.47 0.00
CA HIS A 47 24.90 13.40 -1.22
C HIS A 47 24.71 12.06 -1.94
N ALA A 48 24.51 10.96 -1.22
CA ALA A 48 24.21 9.66 -1.81
C ALA A 48 22.88 9.69 -2.58
N ILE A 49 21.84 10.31 -2.03
CA ILE A 49 20.54 10.52 -2.71
C ILE A 49 20.76 11.36 -3.98
N GLN A 50 21.48 12.47 -3.88
CA GLN A 50 21.71 13.38 -5.01
C GLN A 50 22.56 12.72 -6.11
N SER A 51 23.64 12.02 -5.76
CA SER A 51 24.53 11.36 -6.72
C SER A 51 23.85 10.18 -7.41
N ARG A 52 23.02 9.43 -6.68
CA ARG A 52 22.19 8.35 -7.21
C ARG A 52 21.03 8.86 -8.06
N GLY A 53 20.63 10.13 -7.87
CA GLY A 53 19.46 10.72 -8.52
C GLY A 53 18.12 10.13 -8.08
N LYS A 54 18.07 9.50 -6.91
CA LYS A 54 16.91 8.73 -6.45
C LYS A 54 16.77 8.76 -4.93
N LEU A 55 15.52 8.99 -4.47
CA LEU A 55 15.09 8.85 -3.07
C LEU A 55 14.37 7.51 -2.92
N ILE A 56 14.84 6.67 -1.99
CA ILE A 56 14.23 5.37 -1.69
C ILE A 56 13.43 5.47 -0.40
N VAL A 57 12.12 5.35 -0.49
CA VAL A 57 11.20 5.43 0.66
C VAL A 57 10.59 4.08 0.94
N GLY A 58 10.78 3.59 2.17
CA GLY A 58 10.09 2.41 2.68
C GLY A 58 8.72 2.79 3.21
N THR A 59 7.70 2.00 2.88
CA THR A 59 6.33 2.21 3.34
C THR A 59 5.61 0.89 3.56
N ILE A 60 4.39 0.94 4.10
CA ILE A 60 3.53 -0.23 4.27
C ILE A 60 2.37 -0.11 3.29
N ASN A 61 2.04 -1.24 2.65
CA ASN A 61 0.91 -1.31 1.75
C ASN A 61 -0.39 -1.35 2.56
N ASN A 62 -1.12 -0.25 2.58
CA ASN A 62 -2.42 -0.09 3.23
C ASN A 62 -3.20 1.07 2.58
N PRO A 63 -4.51 1.24 2.86
CA PRO A 63 -5.35 2.25 2.21
C PRO A 63 -4.94 3.71 2.43
N ILE A 64 -4.14 4.00 3.44
CA ILE A 64 -3.70 5.35 3.78
C ILE A 64 -2.30 5.63 3.27
N SER A 65 -1.32 4.76 3.62
CA SER A 65 0.09 5.04 3.36
C SER A 65 0.44 4.88 1.89
N TYR A 66 0.18 3.70 1.34
CA TYR A 66 0.54 3.36 -0.04
C TYR A 66 -0.30 2.23 -0.58
N PHE A 67 -0.81 2.38 -1.78
CA PHE A 67 -1.50 1.33 -2.54
C PHE A 67 -1.41 1.61 -4.04
N ILE A 68 -1.77 0.62 -4.84
CA ILE A 68 -1.83 0.74 -6.30
C ILE A 68 -3.30 0.60 -6.72
N ASN A 69 -3.78 1.56 -7.49
CA ASN A 69 -5.13 1.56 -8.06
C ASN A 69 -5.08 1.65 -9.60
N ALA A 70 -6.24 1.83 -10.23
CA ALA A 70 -6.34 1.94 -11.68
C ALA A 70 -5.58 3.15 -12.27
N GLU A 71 -5.38 4.20 -11.48
CA GLU A 71 -4.65 5.41 -11.86
C GLU A 71 -3.15 5.31 -11.58
N GLY A 72 -2.71 4.26 -10.87
CA GLY A 72 -1.32 4.00 -10.52
C GLY A 72 -1.07 4.00 -9.02
N GLN A 73 0.14 4.41 -8.63
CA GLN A 73 0.54 4.51 -7.22
C GLN A 73 -0.19 5.65 -6.52
N SER A 74 -0.68 5.41 -5.32
CA SER A 74 -1.48 6.33 -4.52
C SER A 74 -1.21 6.13 -3.02
N GLY A 75 -1.71 7.01 -2.20
CA GLY A 75 -1.59 6.99 -0.74
C GLY A 75 -0.97 8.28 -0.22
N LEU A 76 -1.28 8.62 1.03
CA LEU A 76 -0.79 9.84 1.67
C LEU A 76 0.73 9.88 1.70
N GLU A 77 1.35 8.78 2.14
CA GLU A 77 2.80 8.68 2.23
C GLU A 77 3.47 8.69 0.83
N TYR A 78 2.82 8.08 -0.15
CA TYR A 78 3.29 8.14 -1.52
C TYR A 78 3.31 9.57 -2.06
N GLU A 79 2.19 10.31 -1.94
CA GLU A 79 2.09 11.67 -2.48
C GLU A 79 3.04 12.63 -1.76
N LEU A 80 3.16 12.51 -0.44
CA LEU A 80 4.09 13.35 0.32
C LEU A 80 5.55 13.00 -0.01
N SER A 81 5.89 11.71 -0.15
CA SER A 81 7.21 11.25 -0.58
C SER A 81 7.55 11.69 -2.00
N LYS A 82 6.56 11.67 -2.91
CA LYS A 82 6.72 12.13 -4.29
C LYS A 82 7.02 13.64 -4.32
N ALA A 83 6.28 14.42 -3.56
CA ALA A 83 6.52 15.86 -3.46
C ALA A 83 7.91 16.16 -2.85
N PHE A 84 8.37 15.37 -1.88
CA PHE A 84 9.72 15.53 -1.33
C PHE A 84 10.82 15.13 -2.33
N ALA A 85 10.65 14.05 -3.08
CA ALA A 85 11.57 13.68 -4.14
C ALA A 85 11.66 14.76 -5.23
N ASP A 86 10.52 15.35 -5.61
CA ASP A 86 10.47 16.49 -6.54
C ASP A 86 11.16 17.74 -5.97
N TYR A 87 10.99 18.03 -4.67
CA TYR A 87 11.71 19.09 -3.97
C TYR A 87 13.22 18.88 -4.01
N LEU A 88 13.69 17.63 -3.85
CA LEU A 88 15.11 17.27 -3.96
C LEU A 88 15.60 17.17 -5.42
N ASN A 89 14.70 17.27 -6.41
CA ASN A 89 14.97 17.09 -7.84
C ASN A 89 15.59 15.70 -8.15
N VAL A 90 15.01 14.65 -7.57
CA VAL A 90 15.39 13.24 -7.77
C VAL A 90 14.17 12.37 -8.06
N GLU A 91 14.39 11.15 -8.58
CA GLU A 91 13.32 10.18 -8.75
C GLU A 91 12.88 9.56 -7.40
N LEU A 92 11.60 9.22 -7.27
CA LEU A 92 11.09 8.44 -6.14
C LEU A 92 11.11 6.95 -6.46
N GLU A 93 11.66 6.15 -5.54
CA GLU A 93 11.48 4.70 -5.51
C GLU A 93 10.75 4.31 -4.22
N ILE A 94 9.58 3.68 -4.33
CA ILE A 94 8.84 3.14 -3.19
C ILE A 94 9.23 1.67 -2.99
N LYS A 95 9.53 1.31 -1.74
CA LYS A 95 9.71 -0.08 -1.28
C LYS A 95 8.60 -0.43 -0.27
N PRO A 96 7.55 -1.11 -0.71
CA PRO A 96 6.54 -1.62 0.21
C PRO A 96 7.12 -2.76 1.06
N LEU A 97 6.90 -2.70 2.37
CA LEU A 97 7.31 -3.70 3.35
C LEU A 97 6.08 -4.18 4.14
N ASN A 98 6.19 -5.30 4.85
CA ASN A 98 5.03 -5.95 5.43
C ASN A 98 4.60 -5.33 6.77
N ASN A 99 5.54 -4.79 7.53
CA ASN A 99 5.29 -4.23 8.86
C ASN A 99 6.36 -3.18 9.24
N SER A 100 6.14 -2.51 10.36
CA SER A 100 7.05 -1.47 10.86
C SER A 100 8.43 -1.99 11.26
N GLU A 101 8.55 -3.22 11.75
CA GLU A 101 9.85 -3.78 12.12
C GLU A 101 10.74 -4.02 10.90
N GLU A 102 10.16 -4.47 9.79
CA GLU A 102 10.87 -4.58 8.50
C GLU A 102 11.32 -3.21 7.99
N LEU A 103 10.50 -2.16 8.18
CA LEU A 103 10.86 -0.78 7.84
C LEU A 103 12.10 -0.32 8.63
N PHE A 104 12.10 -0.51 9.95
CA PHE A 104 13.23 -0.12 10.79
C PHE A 104 14.49 -0.95 10.49
N THR A 105 14.34 -2.23 10.16
CA THR A 105 15.44 -3.08 9.71
C THR A 105 16.02 -2.56 8.38
N ALA A 106 15.17 -2.29 7.40
CA ALA A 106 15.58 -1.76 6.10
C ALA A 106 16.26 -0.37 6.21
N LEU A 107 15.79 0.46 7.15
CA LEU A 107 16.38 1.76 7.43
C LEU A 107 17.76 1.62 8.08
N ASN A 108 17.91 0.71 9.05
CA ASN A 108 19.20 0.39 9.68
C ASN A 108 20.22 -0.18 8.69
N ASP A 109 19.77 -0.99 7.76
CA ASP A 109 20.59 -1.62 6.72
C ASP A 109 20.85 -0.70 5.51
N HIS A 110 20.41 0.56 5.58
CA HIS A 110 20.50 1.55 4.49
C HIS A 110 19.89 1.08 3.16
N ALA A 111 18.93 0.16 3.23
CA ALA A 111 18.17 -0.31 2.08
C ALA A 111 17.07 0.68 1.65
N ILE A 112 16.71 1.61 2.53
CA ILE A 112 15.80 2.75 2.32
C ILE A 112 16.44 4.00 2.96
N ASP A 113 16.11 5.16 2.43
CA ASP A 113 16.58 6.45 2.97
C ASP A 113 15.65 6.99 4.05
N ILE A 114 14.35 6.74 3.90
CA ILE A 114 13.28 7.21 4.77
C ILE A 114 12.27 6.08 4.99
N ALA A 115 11.79 5.94 6.22
CA ALA A 115 10.62 5.12 6.55
C ALA A 115 9.40 6.03 6.74
N ALA A 116 8.38 5.85 5.90
CA ALA A 116 7.17 6.67 5.83
C ALA A 116 5.93 5.77 5.73
N ALA A 117 5.26 5.52 6.84
CA ALA A 117 4.13 4.58 6.92
C ALA A 117 3.20 4.88 8.12
N ASN A 118 2.80 6.13 8.31
CA ASN A 118 2.00 6.55 9.46
C ASN A 118 2.63 6.16 10.81
N LEU A 119 3.95 6.32 10.94
CA LEU A 119 4.68 5.87 12.11
C LEU A 119 4.55 6.86 13.26
N PHE A 120 4.06 6.39 14.39
CA PHE A 120 3.99 7.17 15.61
C PHE A 120 5.37 7.42 16.21
N TYR A 121 5.45 8.47 17.03
CA TYR A 121 6.60 8.68 17.90
C TYR A 121 6.77 7.49 18.85
N GLN A 122 7.94 6.84 18.81
CA GLN A 122 8.28 5.71 19.69
C GLN A 122 9.58 6.00 20.44
N PRO A 123 9.53 6.15 21.78
CA PRO A 123 10.72 6.48 22.60
C PRO A 123 11.89 5.51 22.37
N ASN A 124 11.63 4.22 22.25
CA ASN A 124 12.64 3.19 22.01
C ASN A 124 13.28 3.25 20.60
N LYS A 125 12.58 3.80 19.64
CA LYS A 125 13.11 3.93 18.26
C LYS A 125 13.97 5.18 18.10
N VAL A 126 13.67 6.29 18.80
CA VAL A 126 14.46 7.52 18.71
C VAL A 126 15.86 7.42 19.33
N GLU A 127 16.14 6.36 20.09
CA GLU A 127 17.49 6.05 20.54
C GLU A 127 18.39 5.56 19.38
N HIS A 128 17.79 5.03 18.32
CA HIS A 128 18.48 4.38 17.19
C HIS A 128 18.22 5.03 15.83
N PHE A 129 17.21 5.88 15.73
CA PHE A 129 16.79 6.54 14.49
C PHE A 129 16.51 8.01 14.72
N GLN A 130 16.65 8.80 13.67
CA GLN A 130 16.30 10.22 13.72
C GLN A 130 14.85 10.44 13.26
N LEU A 131 14.18 11.41 13.88
CA LEU A 131 12.83 11.81 13.50
C LEU A 131 12.85 12.97 12.51
N GLY A 132 12.06 12.85 11.46
CA GLY A 132 11.59 14.00 10.70
C GLY A 132 10.58 14.85 11.49
N PRO A 133 10.17 16.01 10.97
CA PRO A 133 9.09 16.80 11.55
C PRO A 133 7.78 16.01 11.66
N SER A 134 6.95 16.33 12.64
CA SER A 134 5.58 15.84 12.68
C SER A 134 4.74 16.54 11.60
N TYR A 135 3.91 15.78 10.89
CA TYR A 135 3.05 16.32 9.85
C TYR A 135 1.56 16.11 10.13
N TYR A 136 1.17 15.20 11.03
CA TYR A 136 -0.16 15.09 11.61
C TYR A 136 -0.15 14.32 12.94
N SER A 137 -1.34 14.13 13.55
CA SER A 137 -1.52 13.34 14.77
C SER A 137 -2.62 12.30 14.56
N ALA A 138 -2.48 11.18 15.25
CA ALA A 138 -3.49 10.13 15.32
C ALA A 138 -3.43 9.41 16.66
N SER A 139 -4.46 8.61 16.97
CA SER A 139 -4.51 7.79 18.18
C SER A 139 -4.80 6.33 17.85
N TRP A 140 -4.39 5.40 18.71
CA TRP A 140 -4.89 4.05 18.67
C TRP A 140 -6.29 4.01 19.26
N GLN A 141 -7.22 3.38 18.57
CA GLN A 141 -8.64 3.33 18.93
C GLN A 141 -9.14 1.89 18.94
N ILE A 142 -10.08 1.59 19.85
CA ILE A 142 -10.83 0.33 19.82
C ILE A 142 -11.99 0.47 18.85
N ALA A 143 -11.99 -0.40 17.83
CA ALA A 143 -13.08 -0.52 16.88
C ALA A 143 -14.04 -1.65 17.29
N TYR A 144 -15.35 -1.41 17.09
CA TYR A 144 -16.42 -2.37 17.32
C TYR A 144 -17.49 -2.25 16.25
N ARG A 145 -18.41 -3.22 16.18
CA ARG A 145 -19.52 -3.19 15.25
C ARG A 145 -20.64 -2.30 15.76
N LYS A 146 -21.09 -1.36 14.96
CA LYS A 146 -22.22 -0.48 15.26
C LYS A 146 -23.51 -1.29 15.49
N GLY A 147 -24.19 -0.99 16.59
CA GLY A 147 -25.38 -1.73 17.04
C GLY A 147 -25.11 -2.77 18.11
N GLU A 148 -23.85 -3.15 18.34
CA GLU A 148 -23.44 -3.98 19.46
C GLU A 148 -23.17 -3.15 20.72
N ASN A 149 -22.94 -3.82 21.86
CA ASN A 149 -22.61 -3.16 23.11
C ASN A 149 -21.28 -2.42 23.01
N ARG A 150 -21.31 -1.10 23.09
CA ARG A 150 -20.13 -0.25 23.07
C ARG A 150 -19.36 -0.32 24.38
N PRO A 151 -18.15 -0.88 24.44
CA PRO A 151 -17.31 -0.78 25.63
C PRO A 151 -16.82 0.68 25.79
N ARG A 152 -16.70 1.13 27.04
CA ARG A 152 -16.23 2.48 27.35
C ARG A 152 -14.81 2.51 27.92
N SER A 153 -14.24 1.34 28.16
CA SER A 153 -12.88 1.15 28.67
C SER A 153 -12.43 -0.29 28.45
N LEU A 154 -11.14 -0.54 28.58
CA LEU A 154 -10.56 -1.88 28.51
C LEU A 154 -11.14 -2.84 29.56
N ALA A 155 -11.61 -2.31 30.71
CA ALA A 155 -12.26 -3.09 31.75
C ALA A 155 -13.60 -3.75 31.30
N GLN A 156 -14.20 -3.25 30.23
CA GLN A 156 -15.46 -3.76 29.70
C GLN A 156 -15.26 -4.67 28.46
N ILE A 157 -14.02 -4.88 28.02
CA ILE A 157 -13.70 -5.81 26.93
C ILE A 157 -13.61 -7.22 27.54
N ASN A 158 -14.70 -7.99 27.38
CA ASN A 158 -14.85 -9.34 27.92
C ASN A 158 -15.02 -10.41 26.82
N SER A 159 -14.85 -10.03 25.57
CA SER A 159 -14.99 -10.88 24.40
C SER A 159 -13.79 -10.76 23.46
N GLN A 160 -13.86 -11.31 22.27
CA GLN A 160 -12.74 -11.48 21.37
C GLN A 160 -12.17 -10.13 20.90
N LEU A 161 -10.95 -9.82 21.34
CA LEU A 161 -10.12 -8.74 20.83
C LEU A 161 -9.00 -9.34 19.97
N VAL A 162 -8.95 -8.99 18.70
CA VAL A 162 -7.91 -9.45 17.76
C VAL A 162 -7.13 -8.26 17.25
N ILE A 163 -5.80 -8.36 17.25
CA ILE A 163 -4.92 -7.32 16.73
C ILE A 163 -4.01 -7.88 15.64
N PRO A 164 -3.54 -7.07 14.69
CA PRO A 164 -2.50 -7.49 13.75
C PRO A 164 -1.16 -7.72 14.46
N ASP A 165 -0.21 -8.34 13.77
CA ASP A 165 1.18 -8.48 14.26
C ASP A 165 1.85 -7.09 14.30
N ASN A 166 1.75 -6.45 15.46
CA ASN A 166 2.25 -5.10 15.71
C ASN A 166 2.86 -5.03 17.11
N ALA A 167 4.19 -4.90 17.17
CA ALA A 167 4.94 -4.88 18.42
C ALA A 167 4.57 -3.71 19.34
N GLU A 168 4.23 -2.55 18.78
CA GLU A 168 3.80 -1.37 19.55
C GLU A 168 2.46 -1.62 20.24
N LEU A 169 1.47 -2.14 19.49
CA LEU A 169 0.17 -2.51 20.07
C LEU A 169 0.29 -3.57 21.16
N GLU A 170 1.12 -4.58 20.94
CA GLU A 170 1.37 -5.58 21.97
C GLU A 170 1.99 -4.97 23.25
N HIS A 171 2.91 -4.04 23.09
CA HIS A 171 3.52 -3.33 24.23
C HIS A 171 2.47 -2.54 24.99
N ILE A 172 1.66 -1.74 24.31
CA ILE A 172 0.57 -0.95 24.90
C ILE A 172 -0.41 -1.86 25.66
N LEU A 173 -0.80 -2.98 25.07
CA LEU A 173 -1.73 -3.91 25.72
C LEU A 173 -1.12 -4.65 26.88
N LYS A 174 0.17 -4.99 26.85
CA LYS A 174 0.90 -5.59 27.98
C LYS A 174 0.94 -4.63 29.17
N GLU A 175 1.19 -3.34 28.95
CA GLU A 175 1.12 -2.32 30.01
C GLU A 175 -0.32 -2.13 30.52
N ALA A 176 -1.29 -2.06 29.62
CA ALA A 176 -2.70 -1.93 30.00
C ALA A 176 -3.22 -3.13 30.80
N LYS A 177 -2.71 -4.33 30.55
CA LYS A 177 -3.05 -5.55 31.30
C LYS A 177 -2.64 -5.49 32.77
N LEU A 178 -1.61 -4.73 33.11
CA LEU A 178 -1.22 -4.53 34.53
C LEU A 178 -2.36 -3.93 35.35
N LYS A 179 -3.17 -3.04 34.74
CA LYS A 179 -4.34 -2.39 35.36
C LYS A 179 -5.65 -3.16 35.09
N ASN A 180 -5.67 -4.03 34.06
CA ASN A 180 -6.83 -4.82 33.62
C ASN A 180 -6.44 -6.30 33.49
N PRO A 181 -6.25 -7.07 34.57
CA PRO A 181 -5.69 -8.44 34.53
C PRO A 181 -6.51 -9.43 33.68
N HIS A 182 -7.84 -9.18 33.52
CA HIS A 182 -8.74 -9.99 32.71
C HIS A 182 -8.59 -9.73 31.19
N LEU A 183 -7.90 -8.66 30.79
CA LEU A 183 -7.72 -8.33 29.39
C LEU A 183 -6.94 -9.44 28.67
N THR A 184 -7.53 -9.96 27.61
CA THR A 184 -6.89 -10.94 26.71
C THR A 184 -7.07 -10.50 25.28
N TRP A 185 -6.12 -10.84 24.43
CA TRP A 185 -6.18 -10.58 22.99
C TRP A 185 -5.48 -11.68 22.21
N GLU A 186 -5.84 -11.78 20.96
CA GLU A 186 -5.22 -12.65 19.98
C GLU A 186 -4.41 -11.82 18.98
N VAL A 187 -3.25 -12.32 18.55
CA VAL A 187 -2.43 -11.71 17.50
C VAL A 187 -2.63 -12.49 16.22
N ASP A 188 -3.20 -11.88 15.21
CA ASP A 188 -3.30 -12.48 13.89
C ASP A 188 -2.11 -12.04 13.02
N LYS A 189 -1.23 -13.01 12.69
CA LYS A 189 -0.01 -12.76 11.89
C LYS A 189 -0.25 -12.73 10.38
N LYS A 190 -1.45 -13.08 9.93
CA LYS A 190 -1.77 -13.21 8.52
C LYS A 190 -2.60 -12.05 8.00
N GLN A 191 -3.39 -11.45 8.88
CA GLN A 191 -4.33 -10.41 8.53
C GLN A 191 -3.78 -9.02 8.83
N THR A 192 -4.08 -8.09 7.93
CA THR A 192 -3.76 -6.68 8.11
C THR A 192 -4.77 -6.02 9.06
N GLN A 193 -4.44 -4.84 9.54
CA GLN A 193 -5.31 -4.01 10.35
C GLN A 193 -6.67 -3.75 9.67
N GLU A 194 -6.65 -3.48 8.36
CA GLU A 194 -7.83 -3.23 7.55
C GLU A 194 -8.72 -4.48 7.43
N GLU A 195 -8.11 -5.64 7.24
CA GLU A 195 -8.85 -6.91 7.17
C GLU A 195 -9.54 -7.23 8.50
N LEU A 196 -8.89 -6.93 9.63
CA LEU A 196 -9.50 -7.06 10.95
C LEU A 196 -10.64 -6.06 11.17
N LEU A 197 -10.53 -4.82 10.70
CA LEU A 197 -11.63 -3.84 10.71
C LEU A 197 -12.83 -4.34 9.91
N LEU A 198 -12.61 -4.95 8.75
CA LEU A 198 -13.68 -5.56 7.97
C LEU A 198 -14.33 -6.75 8.69
N GLN A 199 -13.55 -7.56 9.40
CA GLN A 199 -14.09 -8.66 10.21
C GLN A 199 -14.96 -8.16 11.37
N VAL A 200 -14.60 -7.05 12.00
CA VAL A 200 -15.46 -6.38 12.98
C VAL A 200 -16.75 -5.92 12.33
N ALA A 201 -16.69 -5.29 11.16
CA ALA A 201 -17.89 -4.86 10.44
C ALA A 201 -18.82 -6.02 10.08
N ASP A 202 -18.25 -7.17 9.71
CA ASP A 202 -18.99 -8.38 9.36
C ASP A 202 -19.45 -9.20 10.59
N GLY A 203 -19.03 -8.80 11.81
CA GLY A 203 -19.36 -9.50 13.07
C GLY A 203 -18.64 -10.83 13.24
N LYS A 204 -17.50 -11.02 12.61
CA LYS A 204 -16.65 -12.23 12.73
C LYS A 204 -15.76 -12.18 13.96
N ILE A 205 -15.37 -10.98 14.37
CA ILE A 205 -14.67 -10.69 15.61
C ILE A 205 -15.37 -9.51 16.30
N ASP A 206 -15.27 -9.41 17.63
CA ASP A 206 -15.96 -8.38 18.38
C ASP A 206 -15.24 -7.05 18.37
N TYR A 207 -13.92 -7.07 18.56
CA TYR A 207 -13.08 -5.87 18.66
C TYR A 207 -11.77 -6.04 17.92
N THR A 208 -11.28 -4.91 17.39
CA THR A 208 -9.88 -4.78 16.96
C THR A 208 -9.34 -3.41 17.37
N ILE A 209 -8.04 -3.23 17.24
CA ILE A 209 -7.37 -1.95 17.46
C ILE A 209 -6.81 -1.48 16.13
N ALA A 210 -7.09 -0.22 15.80
CA ALA A 210 -6.52 0.43 14.64
C ALA A 210 -6.23 1.90 14.94
N ASN A 211 -5.39 2.54 14.15
CA ASN A 211 -5.21 3.98 14.29
C ASN A 211 -6.46 4.73 13.78
N SER A 212 -6.64 5.95 14.28
CA SER A 212 -7.85 6.75 14.00
C SER A 212 -8.04 7.03 12.50
N LEU A 213 -6.96 7.09 11.73
CA LEU A 213 -7.01 7.34 10.29
C LEU A 213 -7.49 6.11 9.52
N ASP A 214 -6.97 4.93 9.84
CA ASP A 214 -7.40 3.68 9.21
C ASP A 214 -8.85 3.35 9.55
N ILE A 215 -9.29 3.64 10.78
CA ILE A 215 -10.71 3.49 11.15
C ILE A 215 -11.57 4.46 10.34
N SER A 216 -11.15 5.72 10.22
CA SER A 216 -11.88 6.71 9.41
C SER A 216 -12.02 6.25 7.96
N ALA A 217 -10.93 5.79 7.34
CA ALA A 217 -10.96 5.24 6.00
C ALA A 217 -11.88 4.02 5.88
N ALA A 218 -11.77 3.07 6.82
CA ALA A 218 -12.58 1.86 6.84
C ALA A 218 -14.08 2.15 7.05
N GLN A 219 -14.45 3.18 7.81
CA GLN A 219 -15.83 3.60 8.01
C GLN A 219 -16.52 4.08 6.74
N HIS A 220 -15.76 4.63 5.77
CA HIS A 220 -16.32 5.01 4.48
C HIS A 220 -16.72 3.79 3.64
N ILE A 221 -15.97 2.68 3.79
CA ILE A 221 -16.25 1.43 3.09
C ILE A 221 -17.34 0.62 3.83
N LYS A 222 -17.23 0.57 5.15
CA LYS A 222 -18.08 -0.21 6.07
C LYS A 222 -18.62 0.69 7.18
N PRO A 223 -19.76 1.38 6.97
CA PRO A 223 -20.36 2.27 7.98
C PRO A 223 -20.75 1.58 9.29
N GLN A 224 -20.70 0.24 9.32
CA GLN A 224 -20.91 -0.58 10.51
C GLN A 224 -19.76 -0.49 11.51
N ILE A 225 -18.57 -0.08 11.08
CA ILE A 225 -17.42 0.15 11.97
C ILE A 225 -17.70 1.39 12.83
N ALA A 226 -17.50 1.26 14.11
CA ALA A 226 -17.62 2.38 15.05
C ALA A 226 -16.45 2.39 16.03
N VAL A 227 -16.10 3.58 16.54
CA VAL A 227 -15.09 3.77 17.57
C VAL A 227 -15.73 3.59 18.94
N ALA A 228 -15.20 2.68 19.75
CA ALA A 228 -15.60 2.52 21.12
C ALA A 228 -15.01 3.63 21.98
N PHE A 229 -13.70 3.76 22.00
CA PHE A 229 -12.93 4.80 22.72
C PHE A 229 -11.50 4.85 22.21
N ASP A 230 -10.79 5.94 22.55
CA ASP A 230 -9.36 6.09 22.28
C ASP A 230 -8.56 5.26 23.28
N LEU A 231 -7.69 4.39 22.78
CA LEU A 231 -6.80 3.59 23.61
C LEU A 231 -5.60 4.41 24.09
N THR A 232 -5.16 5.36 23.28
CA THR A 232 -4.07 6.29 23.59
C THR A 232 -4.53 7.73 23.42
N ASP A 233 -3.80 8.67 24.02
CA ASP A 233 -3.87 10.07 23.61
C ASP A 233 -3.42 10.23 22.15
N GLU A 234 -3.64 11.41 21.59
CA GLU A 234 -3.11 11.74 20.26
C GLU A 234 -1.59 11.71 20.28
N MET A 235 -1.02 11.01 19.32
CA MET A 235 0.42 10.86 19.13
C MET A 235 0.81 11.47 17.79
N SER A 236 1.95 12.13 17.76
CA SER A 236 2.48 12.70 16.53
C SER A 236 3.01 11.62 15.59
N VAL A 237 2.78 11.82 14.30
CA VAL A 237 3.24 10.94 13.23
C VAL A 237 4.43 11.58 12.53
N HIS A 238 5.44 10.77 12.27
CA HIS A 238 6.74 11.18 11.76
C HIS A 238 7.26 10.24 10.69
N TRP A 239 8.09 10.76 9.81
CA TRP A 239 9.02 9.95 9.07
C TRP A 239 10.26 9.67 9.92
N TYR A 240 10.84 8.49 9.72
CA TYR A 240 12.08 8.11 10.38
C TYR A 240 13.23 8.03 9.39
N LEU A 241 14.39 8.48 9.83
CA LEU A 241 15.65 8.45 9.09
C LEU A 241 16.67 7.60 9.85
N ALA A 242 17.66 7.07 9.14
CA ALA A 242 18.77 6.37 9.78
C ALA A 242 19.52 7.29 10.76
N ASN A 243 20.15 6.72 11.78
CA ASN A 243 20.82 7.48 12.82
C ASN A 243 21.99 8.36 12.31
N ASN A 244 22.57 7.96 11.19
CA ASN A 244 23.63 8.72 10.49
C ASN A 244 23.09 9.69 9.42
N ALA A 245 21.77 9.97 9.40
CA ALA A 245 21.20 10.95 8.49
C ALA A 245 21.93 12.29 8.65
N SER A 246 22.37 12.86 7.53
CA SER A 246 23.13 14.09 7.53
C SER A 246 22.28 15.30 7.95
N ASN A 247 22.93 16.33 8.48
CA ASN A 247 22.25 17.58 8.79
C ASN A 247 21.58 18.20 7.57
N GLU A 248 22.17 18.01 6.37
CA GLU A 248 21.62 18.48 5.10
C GLU A 248 20.30 17.80 4.77
N LEU A 249 20.20 16.46 4.94
CA LEU A 249 18.96 15.73 4.70
C LEU A 249 17.88 16.13 5.71
N GLN A 250 18.24 16.28 6.98
CA GLN A 250 17.32 16.77 8.01
C GLN A 250 16.82 18.18 7.73
N SER A 251 17.72 19.09 7.36
CA SER A 251 17.36 20.48 7.02
C SER A 251 16.46 20.52 5.79
N ALA A 252 16.79 19.76 4.74
CA ALA A 252 15.96 19.68 3.54
C ALA A 252 14.56 19.14 3.85
N LEU A 253 14.46 18.11 4.71
CA LEU A 253 13.17 17.55 5.12
C LEU A 253 12.37 18.55 5.97
N LEU A 254 13.01 19.27 6.89
CA LEU A 254 12.37 20.30 7.71
C LEU A 254 11.83 21.45 6.85
N ASP A 255 12.66 21.97 5.94
CA ASP A 255 12.27 23.04 5.03
C ASP A 255 11.12 22.61 4.11
N PHE A 256 11.19 21.40 3.57
CA PHE A 256 10.11 20.84 2.77
C PHE A 256 8.80 20.70 3.58
N MET A 257 8.84 20.11 4.76
CA MET A 257 7.62 19.89 5.57
C MET A 257 6.99 21.22 5.99
N ASN A 258 7.78 22.23 6.37
CA ASN A 258 7.27 23.55 6.66
C ASN A 258 6.60 24.18 5.42
N GLY A 259 7.24 24.10 4.27
CA GLY A 259 6.66 24.58 3.01
C GLY A 259 5.40 23.81 2.61
N ALA A 260 5.33 22.51 2.86
CA ALA A 260 4.17 21.66 2.59
C ALA A 260 2.98 22.00 3.53
N ILE A 261 3.25 22.37 4.77
CA ILE A 261 2.23 22.86 5.72
C ILE A 261 1.74 24.24 5.26
N ASP A 262 2.65 25.18 5.03
CA ASP A 262 2.32 26.57 4.69
C ASP A 262 1.58 26.70 3.35
N SER A 263 1.92 25.85 2.37
CA SER A 263 1.24 25.83 1.07
C SER A 263 -0.11 25.11 1.09
N GLY A 264 -0.45 24.44 2.20
CA GLY A 264 -1.64 23.60 2.30
C GLY A 264 -1.54 22.26 1.58
N LEU A 265 -0.34 21.84 1.14
CA LEU A 265 -0.14 20.56 0.46
C LEU A 265 -0.57 19.38 1.35
N ILE A 266 -0.15 19.37 2.62
CA ILE A 266 -0.52 18.31 3.56
C ILE A 266 -2.03 18.30 3.77
N ALA A 267 -2.66 19.48 4.00
CA ALA A 267 -4.11 19.57 4.19
C ALA A 267 -4.90 19.07 2.96
N ASN A 268 -4.41 19.34 1.75
CA ASN A 268 -5.04 18.85 0.51
C ASN A 268 -4.90 17.33 0.36
N ILE A 269 -3.75 16.76 0.72
CA ILE A 269 -3.52 15.31 0.72
C ILE A 269 -4.43 14.66 1.78
N GLU A 270 -4.50 15.21 2.99
CA GLU A 270 -5.39 14.74 4.04
C GLU A 270 -6.87 14.79 3.60
N GLU A 271 -7.32 15.90 3.03
CA GLU A 271 -8.68 16.03 2.52
C GLU A 271 -8.96 14.97 1.46
N LYS A 272 -8.03 14.73 0.54
CA LYS A 272 -8.16 13.70 -0.50
C LYS A 272 -8.34 12.31 0.08
N TYR A 273 -7.55 11.93 1.09
CA TYR A 273 -7.56 10.58 1.64
C TYR A 273 -8.53 10.38 2.79
N PHE A 274 -8.91 11.41 3.55
CA PHE A 274 -9.80 11.26 4.71
C PHE A 274 -11.23 11.76 4.47
N ASN A 275 -11.42 12.84 3.71
CA ASN A 275 -12.76 13.40 3.47
C ASN A 275 -13.39 12.93 2.16
N HIS A 276 -12.57 12.62 1.15
CA HIS A 276 -13.02 12.16 -0.17
C HIS A 276 -12.61 10.72 -0.46
N PHE A 277 -12.39 9.90 0.56
CA PHE A 277 -12.12 8.48 0.35
C PHE A 277 -13.27 7.87 -0.45
N ARG A 278 -13.25 8.13 -1.74
CA ARG A 278 -14.08 7.44 -2.71
C ARG A 278 -13.51 6.04 -2.81
N GLN A 279 -14.14 5.19 -1.93
CA GLN A 279 -14.35 3.77 -2.26
C GLN A 279 -13.48 3.22 -3.36
N PHE A 280 -12.83 2.21 -3.11
CA PHE A 280 -12.62 1.12 -4.04
C PHE A 280 -11.27 0.46 -3.99
N ASP A 281 -10.15 1.11 -3.60
CA ASP A 281 -8.99 0.67 -4.35
C ASP A 281 -8.16 -0.41 -3.66
N TYR A 282 -7.97 -0.37 -2.33
CA TYR A 282 -7.01 -1.29 -1.71
C TYR A 282 -7.57 -2.68 -1.43
N VAL A 283 -8.73 -2.77 -0.76
CA VAL A 283 -9.32 -4.06 -0.38
C VAL A 283 -9.76 -4.82 -1.61
N ASP A 284 -10.36 -4.11 -2.57
CA ASP A 284 -10.81 -4.70 -3.82
C ASP A 284 -9.63 -5.10 -4.70
N THR A 285 -8.58 -4.28 -4.79
CA THR A 285 -7.36 -4.63 -5.54
C THR A 285 -6.67 -5.84 -4.93
N LYS A 286 -6.50 -5.90 -3.61
CA LYS A 286 -5.90 -7.05 -2.94
C LYS A 286 -6.75 -8.32 -3.11
N SER A 287 -8.06 -8.20 -2.95
CA SER A 287 -9.00 -9.28 -3.21
C SER A 287 -8.94 -9.76 -4.66
N TYR A 288 -8.86 -8.82 -5.60
CA TYR A 288 -8.71 -9.11 -7.01
C TYR A 288 -7.40 -9.86 -7.31
N LEU A 289 -6.26 -9.38 -6.82
CA LEU A 289 -4.96 -10.03 -7.03
C LEU A 289 -4.94 -11.45 -6.44
N ASN A 290 -5.46 -11.64 -5.23
CA ASN A 290 -5.61 -12.96 -4.62
C ASN A 290 -6.51 -13.87 -5.46
N SER A 291 -7.59 -13.32 -6.04
CA SER A 291 -8.52 -14.08 -6.88
C SER A 291 -7.92 -14.45 -8.23
N ILE A 292 -7.02 -13.60 -8.79
CA ILE A 292 -6.26 -13.94 -10.01
C ILE A 292 -5.42 -15.21 -9.77
N GLU A 293 -4.80 -15.36 -8.62
CA GLU A 293 -3.98 -16.53 -8.33
C GLU A 293 -4.80 -17.76 -7.94
N ALA A 294 -5.84 -17.58 -7.14
CA ALA A 294 -6.59 -18.69 -6.53
C ALA A 294 -7.80 -19.17 -7.32
N ILE A 295 -8.49 -18.26 -8.04
CA ILE A 295 -9.79 -18.53 -8.67
C ILE A 295 -9.71 -18.51 -10.19
N LEU A 296 -9.09 -17.48 -10.79
CA LEU A 296 -9.05 -17.29 -12.24
C LEU A 296 -8.52 -18.49 -13.02
N PRO A 297 -7.48 -19.24 -12.58
CA PRO A 297 -6.97 -20.39 -13.33
C PRO A 297 -8.00 -21.49 -13.58
N LYS A 298 -9.05 -21.57 -12.75
CA LYS A 298 -10.14 -22.54 -12.96
C LYS A 298 -11.03 -22.18 -14.14
N PHE A 299 -11.16 -20.90 -14.46
CA PHE A 299 -12.10 -20.38 -15.45
C PHE A 299 -11.43 -19.81 -16.70
N GLU A 300 -10.12 -19.55 -16.66
CA GLU A 300 -9.34 -19.05 -17.81
C GLU A 300 -9.54 -19.88 -19.08
N PRO A 301 -9.57 -21.23 -19.05
CA PRO A 301 -9.84 -22.03 -20.26
C PRO A 301 -11.22 -21.73 -20.87
N LEU A 302 -12.24 -21.44 -20.02
CA LEU A 302 -13.59 -21.12 -20.49
C LEU A 302 -13.65 -19.74 -21.11
N PHE A 303 -13.01 -18.73 -20.47
CA PHE A 303 -12.88 -17.40 -21.05
C PHE A 303 -12.16 -17.43 -22.39
N THR A 304 -11.06 -18.16 -22.47
CA THR A 304 -10.28 -18.33 -23.72
C THR A 304 -11.10 -19.04 -24.80
N LYS A 305 -11.89 -20.06 -24.44
CA LYS A 305 -12.74 -20.81 -25.37
C LYS A 305 -13.85 -19.95 -25.99
N HIS A 306 -14.49 -19.09 -25.16
CA HIS A 306 -15.70 -18.37 -25.55
C HIS A 306 -15.47 -16.88 -25.86
N LYS A 307 -14.23 -16.40 -25.92
CA LYS A 307 -13.90 -14.99 -26.15
C LYS A 307 -14.31 -14.44 -27.54
N GLY A 308 -14.47 -15.29 -28.55
CA GLY A 308 -14.66 -14.84 -29.90
C GLY A 308 -13.45 -14.03 -30.41
N ASN A 309 -13.70 -12.83 -30.92
CA ASN A 309 -12.67 -11.87 -31.32
C ASN A 309 -12.21 -10.90 -30.20
N LEU A 310 -12.75 -11.04 -28.99
CA LEU A 310 -12.36 -10.23 -27.83
C LEU A 310 -11.12 -10.78 -27.15
N ASP A 311 -10.46 -9.93 -26.34
CA ASP A 311 -9.46 -10.41 -25.41
C ASP A 311 -10.16 -11.17 -24.26
N TRP A 312 -9.73 -12.41 -23.98
CA TRP A 312 -10.31 -13.21 -22.90
C TRP A 312 -10.22 -12.52 -21.52
N ARG A 313 -9.18 -11.68 -21.32
CA ARG A 313 -9.00 -10.92 -20.09
C ARG A 313 -10.09 -9.88 -19.90
N LEU A 314 -10.63 -9.32 -20.96
CA LEU A 314 -11.77 -8.41 -20.88
C LEU A 314 -13.02 -9.15 -20.35
N LEU A 315 -13.30 -10.35 -20.87
CA LEU A 315 -14.42 -11.17 -20.36
C LEU A 315 -14.21 -11.56 -18.89
N ALA A 316 -12.98 -11.93 -18.53
CA ALA A 316 -12.65 -12.24 -17.16
C ALA A 316 -12.81 -11.01 -16.24
N ALA A 317 -12.44 -9.83 -16.70
CA ALA A 317 -12.61 -8.58 -15.94
C ALA A 317 -14.10 -8.24 -15.73
N ILE A 318 -14.93 -8.41 -16.77
CA ILE A 318 -16.38 -8.23 -16.65
C ILE A 318 -16.94 -9.23 -15.63
N ALA A 319 -16.61 -10.51 -15.73
CA ALA A 319 -17.07 -11.54 -14.80
C ALA A 319 -16.62 -11.28 -13.34
N TYR A 320 -15.43 -10.72 -13.16
CA TYR A 320 -14.98 -10.31 -11.84
C TYR A 320 -15.80 -9.15 -11.30
N GLN A 321 -16.04 -8.13 -12.11
CA GLN A 321 -16.84 -6.97 -11.74
C GLN A 321 -18.28 -7.37 -11.39
N GLU A 322 -18.84 -8.34 -12.11
CA GLU A 322 -20.22 -8.81 -11.92
C GLU A 322 -20.38 -9.70 -10.67
N SER A 323 -19.45 -10.61 -10.42
CA SER A 323 -19.66 -11.67 -9.40
C SER A 323 -18.41 -12.06 -8.63
N HIS A 324 -17.25 -11.42 -8.85
CA HIS A 324 -15.94 -11.88 -8.34
C HIS A 324 -15.62 -13.33 -8.74
N TRP A 325 -16.03 -13.72 -9.95
CA TRP A 325 -15.94 -15.09 -10.50
C TRP A 325 -16.71 -16.15 -9.68
N ASN A 326 -17.81 -15.75 -9.03
CA ASN A 326 -18.66 -16.67 -8.30
C ASN A 326 -19.79 -17.18 -9.22
N PRO A 327 -19.84 -18.50 -9.56
CA PRO A 327 -20.90 -19.06 -10.41
C PRO A 327 -22.29 -18.99 -9.76
N ASP A 328 -22.36 -19.05 -8.43
CA ASP A 328 -23.60 -19.08 -7.66
C ASP A 328 -24.13 -17.68 -7.30
N ALA A 329 -23.48 -16.62 -7.80
CA ALA A 329 -23.89 -15.25 -7.51
C ALA A 329 -25.36 -15.02 -7.91
N THR A 330 -26.10 -14.36 -7.01
CA THR A 330 -27.50 -14.02 -7.22
C THR A 330 -27.77 -12.64 -6.62
N SER A 331 -28.36 -11.73 -7.42
CA SER A 331 -28.76 -10.42 -6.94
C SER A 331 -30.20 -10.42 -6.41
N PRO A 332 -30.58 -9.43 -5.59
CA PRO A 332 -31.96 -9.24 -5.18
C PRO A 332 -32.94 -9.05 -6.34
N THR A 333 -32.49 -8.59 -7.50
CA THR A 333 -33.25 -8.39 -8.72
C THR A 333 -33.37 -9.63 -9.60
N GLY A 334 -32.73 -10.75 -9.19
CA GLY A 334 -32.88 -12.04 -9.85
C GLY A 334 -31.91 -12.27 -11.01
N VAL A 335 -30.87 -11.43 -11.18
CA VAL A 335 -29.74 -11.75 -12.08
C VAL A 335 -28.86 -12.81 -11.41
N ARG A 336 -28.26 -13.71 -12.20
CA ARG A 336 -27.55 -14.89 -11.66
C ARG A 336 -26.32 -15.24 -12.46
N GLY A 337 -25.43 -15.97 -11.77
CA GLY A 337 -24.26 -16.64 -12.34
C GLY A 337 -23.07 -15.71 -12.49
N MET A 338 -21.98 -16.28 -13.02
CA MET A 338 -20.69 -15.61 -13.11
C MET A 338 -20.74 -14.27 -13.88
N MET A 339 -21.57 -14.19 -14.92
CA MET A 339 -21.74 -12.99 -15.76
C MET A 339 -23.01 -12.19 -15.40
N MET A 340 -23.68 -12.49 -14.26
CA MET A 340 -24.86 -11.81 -13.73
C MET A 340 -25.94 -11.55 -14.80
N LEU A 341 -26.36 -12.61 -15.48
CA LEU A 341 -27.31 -12.51 -16.57
C LEU A 341 -28.75 -12.42 -16.08
N THR A 342 -29.54 -11.57 -16.72
CA THR A 342 -31.00 -11.57 -16.55
C THR A 342 -31.61 -12.82 -17.15
N LYS A 343 -32.85 -13.13 -16.78
CA LYS A 343 -33.60 -14.24 -17.38
C LYS A 343 -33.81 -14.03 -18.88
N ASP A 344 -34.16 -12.82 -19.28
CA ASP A 344 -34.40 -12.45 -20.68
C ASP A 344 -33.10 -12.56 -21.54
N THR A 345 -31.96 -12.16 -20.96
CA THR A 345 -30.66 -12.31 -21.64
C THR A 345 -30.29 -13.78 -21.80
N ALA A 346 -30.52 -14.61 -20.76
CA ALA A 346 -30.27 -16.04 -20.82
C ALA A 346 -31.14 -16.75 -21.90
N GLU A 347 -32.43 -16.41 -21.97
CA GLU A 347 -33.35 -16.92 -22.98
C GLU A 347 -32.92 -16.49 -24.41
N ARG A 348 -32.52 -15.22 -24.58
CA ARG A 348 -31.99 -14.71 -25.85
C ARG A 348 -30.73 -15.45 -26.29
N MET A 349 -29.82 -15.72 -25.38
CA MET A 349 -28.57 -16.44 -25.63
C MET A 349 -28.75 -17.98 -25.59
N LYS A 350 -29.98 -18.46 -25.41
CA LYS A 350 -30.37 -19.88 -25.45
C LYS A 350 -29.60 -20.76 -24.46
N ILE A 351 -29.32 -20.24 -23.28
CA ILE A 351 -28.76 -21.03 -22.18
C ILE A 351 -29.86 -21.48 -21.22
N THR A 352 -29.66 -22.63 -20.60
CA THR A 352 -30.65 -23.25 -19.69
C THR A 352 -30.31 -23.05 -18.24
N ASP A 353 -29.01 -22.90 -17.90
CA ASP A 353 -28.52 -22.70 -16.54
C ASP A 353 -27.54 -21.53 -16.48
N ARG A 354 -27.95 -20.46 -15.80
CA ARG A 354 -27.13 -19.26 -15.58
C ARG A 354 -26.03 -19.45 -14.56
N THR A 355 -26.15 -20.47 -13.70
CA THR A 355 -25.15 -20.81 -12.66
C THR A 355 -24.10 -21.79 -13.16
N ASP A 356 -24.31 -22.43 -14.31
CA ASP A 356 -23.25 -23.17 -14.97
C ASP A 356 -22.18 -22.21 -15.51
N PRO A 357 -20.91 -22.33 -15.08
CA PRO A 357 -19.87 -21.37 -15.44
C PRO A 357 -19.67 -21.26 -16.97
N GLU A 358 -19.69 -22.37 -17.68
CA GLU A 358 -19.44 -22.37 -19.13
C GLU A 358 -20.60 -21.71 -19.88
N GLN A 359 -21.84 -22.04 -19.53
CA GLN A 359 -23.01 -21.42 -20.14
C GLN A 359 -23.07 -19.92 -19.81
N SER A 360 -22.77 -19.53 -18.57
CA SER A 360 -22.77 -18.13 -18.15
C SER A 360 -21.72 -17.31 -18.94
N ILE A 361 -20.46 -17.80 -19.01
CA ILE A 361 -19.38 -17.13 -19.74
C ILE A 361 -19.69 -17.04 -21.24
N LYS A 362 -20.16 -18.14 -21.85
CA LYS A 362 -20.59 -18.15 -23.24
C LYS A 362 -21.65 -17.10 -23.53
N ALA A 363 -22.71 -17.11 -22.75
CA ALA A 363 -23.83 -16.18 -22.94
C ALA A 363 -23.43 -14.72 -22.70
N GLY A 364 -22.62 -14.45 -21.68
CA GLY A 364 -22.08 -13.11 -21.43
C GLY A 364 -21.21 -12.60 -22.57
N SER A 365 -20.38 -13.45 -23.14
CA SER A 365 -19.57 -13.13 -24.33
C SER A 365 -20.44 -12.84 -25.55
N GLU A 366 -21.39 -13.72 -25.86
CA GLU A 366 -22.32 -13.54 -27.00
C GLU A 366 -23.16 -12.28 -26.81
N TYR A 367 -23.58 -11.96 -25.60
CA TYR A 367 -24.32 -10.75 -25.29
C TYR A 367 -23.47 -9.49 -25.47
N LEU A 368 -22.21 -9.51 -25.06
CA LEU A 368 -21.31 -8.38 -25.29
C LEU A 368 -21.05 -8.16 -26.80
N HIS A 369 -20.84 -9.23 -27.57
CA HIS A 369 -20.69 -9.13 -29.03
C HIS A 369 -21.95 -8.52 -29.67
N TRP A 370 -23.12 -8.99 -29.26
CA TRP A 370 -24.39 -8.42 -29.73
C TRP A 370 -24.51 -6.93 -29.37
N LEU A 371 -24.13 -6.52 -28.16
CA LEU A 371 -24.14 -5.11 -27.79
C LEU A 371 -23.20 -4.27 -28.67
N ILE A 372 -21.97 -4.76 -28.95
CA ILE A 372 -21.02 -4.07 -29.84
C ILE A 372 -21.64 -3.85 -31.23
N GLU A 373 -22.38 -4.84 -31.75
CA GLU A 373 -23.08 -4.72 -33.04
C GLU A 373 -24.24 -3.71 -33.00
N GLN A 374 -24.86 -3.51 -31.82
CA GLN A 374 -25.95 -2.53 -31.64
C GLN A 374 -25.47 -1.08 -31.48
N ILE A 375 -24.17 -0.87 -31.21
CA ILE A 375 -23.62 0.48 -31.08
C ILE A 375 -23.65 1.18 -32.45
N PRO A 376 -24.20 2.41 -32.55
CA PRO A 376 -24.32 3.15 -33.78
C PRO A 376 -22.99 3.35 -34.51
N ASP A 377 -23.01 3.30 -35.86
CA ASP A 377 -21.84 3.43 -36.71
C ASP A 377 -21.17 4.82 -36.66
N SER A 378 -21.86 5.82 -36.14
CA SER A 378 -21.30 7.16 -35.85
C SER A 378 -20.23 7.14 -34.77
N ILE A 379 -20.20 6.12 -33.92
CA ILE A 379 -19.23 5.97 -32.83
C ILE A 379 -17.95 5.35 -33.39
N ASN A 380 -16.81 5.98 -33.11
CA ASN A 380 -15.48 5.52 -33.49
C ASN A 380 -15.25 4.07 -33.03
N ASN A 381 -14.53 3.28 -33.83
CA ASN A 381 -14.26 1.88 -33.53
C ASN A 381 -13.54 1.67 -32.19
N ASP A 382 -12.65 2.58 -31.81
CA ASP A 382 -11.91 2.50 -30.55
C ASP A 382 -12.81 2.76 -29.34
N ASP A 383 -13.89 3.51 -29.52
CA ASP A 383 -14.83 3.85 -28.45
C ASP A 383 -16.00 2.88 -28.35
N ARG A 384 -16.28 2.08 -29.41
CA ARG A 384 -17.44 1.16 -29.45
C ARG A 384 -17.45 0.18 -28.29
N ILE A 385 -16.30 -0.31 -27.89
CA ILE A 385 -16.20 -1.24 -26.75
C ILE A 385 -16.63 -0.58 -25.43
N TRP A 386 -16.27 0.68 -25.21
CA TRP A 386 -16.66 1.40 -24.00
C TRP A 386 -18.17 1.65 -23.94
N PHE A 387 -18.78 2.01 -25.07
CA PHE A 387 -20.23 2.13 -25.16
C PHE A 387 -20.94 0.78 -24.94
N ALA A 388 -20.40 -0.32 -25.46
CA ALA A 388 -20.94 -1.65 -25.25
C ALA A 388 -20.84 -2.09 -23.78
N LEU A 389 -19.72 -1.78 -23.11
CA LEU A 389 -19.55 -2.03 -21.68
C LEU A 389 -20.53 -1.22 -20.83
N ALA A 390 -20.76 0.05 -21.16
CA ALA A 390 -21.78 0.87 -20.52
C ALA A 390 -23.19 0.28 -20.74
N ALA A 391 -23.50 -0.18 -21.95
CA ALA A 391 -24.74 -0.85 -22.28
C ALA A 391 -24.91 -2.21 -21.54
N TYR A 392 -23.80 -2.95 -21.34
CA TYR A 392 -23.81 -4.19 -20.56
C TYR A 392 -24.26 -3.94 -19.13
N ASN A 393 -23.73 -2.89 -18.50
CA ASN A 393 -24.03 -2.54 -17.11
C ASN A 393 -25.42 -1.92 -16.93
N MET A 394 -25.75 -0.89 -17.70
CA MET A 394 -27.00 -0.10 -17.51
C MET A 394 -28.13 -0.46 -18.47
N GLY A 395 -27.86 -1.29 -19.46
CA GLY A 395 -28.81 -1.61 -20.52
C GLY A 395 -28.72 -0.69 -21.75
N LEU A 396 -28.88 -1.27 -22.94
CA LEU A 396 -28.76 -0.56 -24.21
C LEU A 396 -29.75 0.63 -24.32
N GLY A 397 -30.99 0.47 -23.81
CA GLY A 397 -31.99 1.53 -23.81
C GLY A 397 -31.51 2.79 -23.07
N HIS A 398 -30.99 2.64 -21.88
CA HIS A 398 -30.46 3.74 -21.06
C HIS A 398 -29.25 4.41 -21.73
N LEU A 399 -28.36 3.66 -22.34
CA LEU A 399 -27.24 4.21 -23.08
C LEU A 399 -27.72 5.11 -24.24
N LEU A 400 -28.70 4.62 -25.04
CA LEU A 400 -29.26 5.39 -26.16
C LEU A 400 -30.03 6.64 -25.69
N ASP A 401 -30.70 6.56 -24.54
CA ASP A 401 -31.35 7.72 -23.92
C ASP A 401 -30.33 8.76 -23.43
N ALA A 402 -29.26 8.33 -22.80
CA ALA A 402 -28.16 9.19 -22.38
C ALA A 402 -27.54 9.92 -23.56
N ARG A 403 -27.27 9.22 -24.67
CA ARG A 403 -26.75 9.81 -25.92
C ARG A 403 -27.72 10.87 -26.51
N ARG A 404 -29.02 10.56 -26.55
CA ARG A 404 -30.04 11.51 -27.00
C ARG A 404 -30.06 12.79 -26.14
N LEU A 405 -29.99 12.61 -24.84
CA LEU A 405 -29.93 13.74 -23.90
C LEU A 405 -28.67 14.58 -24.09
N THR A 406 -27.51 13.96 -24.20
CA THR A 406 -26.23 14.65 -24.48
C THR A 406 -26.31 15.49 -25.75
N LYS A 407 -26.85 14.91 -26.85
CA LYS A 407 -27.08 15.61 -28.13
C LYS A 407 -28.02 16.82 -27.98
N SER A 408 -29.12 16.65 -27.21
CA SER A 408 -30.09 17.72 -26.98
C SER A 408 -29.51 18.90 -26.18
N LEU A 409 -28.49 18.64 -25.35
CA LEU A 409 -27.77 19.62 -24.57
C LEU A 409 -26.55 20.23 -25.29
N GLY A 410 -26.32 19.87 -26.57
CA GLY A 410 -25.22 20.38 -27.39
C GLY A 410 -23.88 19.73 -27.11
N GLY A 411 -23.83 18.61 -26.37
CA GLY A 411 -22.64 17.84 -26.10
C GLY A 411 -22.31 16.83 -27.23
N ASN A 412 -21.06 16.34 -27.22
CA ASN A 412 -20.66 15.23 -28.07
C ASN A 412 -21.22 13.91 -27.52
N ALA A 413 -22.03 13.21 -28.30
CA ALA A 413 -22.70 11.97 -27.93
C ALA A 413 -22.07 10.73 -28.59
N ASP A 414 -21.01 10.93 -29.39
CA ASP A 414 -20.32 9.88 -30.14
C ASP A 414 -18.86 9.79 -29.77
#